data_3f2b40036de0b200ead5cd1d7aeed9ef
#
_entry.id   3f2b40036de0b200ead5cd1d7aeed9ef
#
_cell.length_a   1.000
_cell.length_b   1.000
_cell.length_c   1.000
_cell.angle_alpha   90.00
_cell.angle_beta   90.00
_cell.angle_gamma   90.00
#
_symmetry.space_group_name_H-M   'P 1'
#
loop_
_entity.id
_entity.type
_entity.pdbx_description
1 polymer ?
#
loop_
_entity_poly.entity_id
_entity_poly.type
_entity_poly.pdbx_seq_one_letter_code
_entity_poly.pdbx_strand_id
1 'polypeptide(L)'
;MRSENEMDRAIKYFEEAIGRDPRYALAYAGLADCYSILGYYGFRRATAVFPRARELAEKALSLSESLAEPHASLGEILMQYYFEWKRAGSELDRALELNPSYATGHFWRATHYMALGQFSDSLAQVRKAMELDPLSMIILTDAARNLYLARRYDESIDQYKRSLEVDPNFPIAHKGLAEVYSRIGKHDEAVSEIEKAIALSGRSIFILDDLGYIYARAGKIDAANKVLEDLDRLASDEYVPSYGRAVIHAALGNEERAMTWLEKAYEERSFLVYVKVDPAFDNLRKSDRFAALLHEMDL
;
A
#
# COMPACT_ATOMS: atom_id res chain seq x y z
N MET A 1 -6.41 -8.17 -10.21
CA MET A 1 -5.66 -6.98 -9.71
C MET A 1 -6.45 -5.75 -10.12
N ARG A 2 -6.58 -4.74 -9.27
CA ARG A 2 -7.23 -3.48 -9.66
C ARG A 2 -6.39 -2.84 -10.77
N SER A 3 -7.02 -2.39 -11.84
CA SER A 3 -6.36 -1.70 -12.96
C SER A 3 -6.85 -0.26 -13.08
N GLU A 4 -6.07 0.62 -13.70
CA GLU A 4 -6.47 2.00 -13.92
C GLU A 4 -7.79 2.08 -14.69
N ASN A 5 -7.97 1.24 -15.72
CA ASN A 5 -9.19 1.18 -16.51
C ASN A 5 -10.43 0.79 -15.69
N GLU A 6 -10.28 -0.13 -14.70
CA GLU A 6 -11.38 -0.49 -13.81
C GLU A 6 -11.73 0.67 -12.87
N MET A 7 -10.74 1.40 -12.38
CA MET A 7 -10.97 2.59 -11.56
C MET A 7 -11.65 3.70 -12.38
N ASP A 8 -11.22 3.97 -13.61
CA ASP A 8 -11.86 4.95 -14.49
C ASP A 8 -13.33 4.60 -14.82
N ARG A 9 -13.63 3.31 -14.94
CA ARG A 9 -15.03 2.86 -15.10
C ARG A 9 -15.84 3.07 -13.82
N ALA A 10 -15.28 2.73 -12.65
CA ALA A 10 -15.93 2.95 -11.38
C ALA A 10 -16.19 4.44 -11.11
N ILE A 11 -15.22 5.30 -11.41
CA ILE A 11 -15.37 6.76 -11.34
C ILE A 11 -16.59 7.22 -12.14
N LYS A 12 -16.71 6.80 -13.41
CA LYS A 12 -17.86 7.16 -14.25
C LYS A 12 -19.20 6.74 -13.63
N TYR A 13 -19.29 5.52 -13.09
CA TYR A 13 -20.52 5.06 -12.46
C TYR A 13 -20.88 5.84 -11.20
N PHE A 14 -19.88 6.21 -10.36
CA PHE A 14 -20.15 7.05 -9.20
C PHE A 14 -20.53 8.48 -9.61
N GLU A 15 -19.89 9.07 -10.63
CA GLU A 15 -20.27 10.38 -11.17
C GLU A 15 -21.69 10.38 -11.75
N GLU A 16 -22.08 9.33 -12.46
CA GLU A 16 -23.47 9.15 -12.94
C GLU A 16 -24.46 9.03 -11.77
N ALA A 17 -24.11 8.29 -10.72
CA ALA A 17 -24.96 8.16 -9.52
C ALA A 17 -25.14 9.50 -8.82
N ILE A 18 -24.06 10.28 -8.65
CA ILE A 18 -24.09 11.64 -8.10
C ILE A 18 -24.92 12.60 -8.99
N GLY A 19 -24.78 12.46 -10.33
CA GLY A 19 -25.58 13.24 -11.27
C GLY A 19 -27.09 13.01 -11.15
N ARG A 20 -27.51 11.78 -10.78
CA ARG A 20 -28.91 11.42 -10.54
C ARG A 20 -29.39 11.82 -9.15
N ASP A 21 -28.55 11.65 -8.14
CA ASP A 21 -28.81 12.06 -6.76
C ASP A 21 -27.58 12.79 -6.17
N PRO A 22 -27.54 14.13 -6.20
CA PRO A 22 -26.45 14.92 -5.63
C PRO A 22 -26.31 14.82 -4.11
N ARG A 23 -27.20 14.11 -3.42
CA ARG A 23 -27.14 13.85 -1.97
C ARG A 23 -26.74 12.42 -1.64
N TYR A 24 -26.35 11.62 -2.61
CA TYR A 24 -25.98 10.23 -2.41
C TYR A 24 -24.58 10.11 -1.78
N ALA A 25 -24.50 10.20 -0.45
CA ALA A 25 -23.25 10.20 0.31
C ALA A 25 -22.32 9.03 0.00
N LEU A 26 -22.87 7.79 -0.13
CA LEU A 26 -22.05 6.60 -0.44
C LEU A 26 -21.39 6.67 -1.82
N ALA A 27 -22.02 7.34 -2.79
CA ALA A 27 -21.41 7.51 -4.11
C ALA A 27 -20.19 8.45 -4.04
N TYR A 28 -20.24 9.49 -3.20
CA TYR A 28 -19.09 10.35 -2.95
C TYR A 28 -17.96 9.61 -2.23
N ALA A 29 -18.27 8.77 -1.23
CA ALA A 29 -17.27 7.95 -0.55
C ALA A 29 -16.60 6.96 -1.51
N GLY A 30 -17.38 6.22 -2.32
CA GLY A 30 -16.83 5.31 -3.32
C GLY A 30 -16.00 6.00 -4.39
N LEU A 31 -16.38 7.22 -4.78
CA LEU A 31 -15.60 8.05 -5.70
C LEU A 31 -14.28 8.49 -5.05
N ALA A 32 -14.28 8.85 -3.76
CA ALA A 32 -13.07 9.16 -3.00
C ALA A 32 -12.11 7.96 -2.95
N ASP A 33 -12.64 6.76 -2.68
CA ASP A 33 -11.86 5.52 -2.68
C ASP A 33 -11.21 5.23 -4.05
N CYS A 34 -11.93 5.48 -5.15
CA CYS A 34 -11.36 5.32 -6.49
C CYS A 34 -10.15 6.24 -6.72
N TYR A 35 -10.25 7.52 -6.35
CA TYR A 35 -9.14 8.46 -6.48
C TYR A 35 -7.96 8.09 -5.55
N SER A 36 -8.23 7.66 -4.33
CA SER A 36 -7.21 7.18 -3.40
C SER A 36 -6.47 5.96 -3.95
N ILE A 37 -7.20 4.98 -4.49
CA ILE A 37 -6.62 3.77 -5.12
C ILE A 37 -5.71 4.13 -6.30
N LEU A 38 -6.11 5.09 -7.16
CA LEU A 38 -5.28 5.55 -8.27
C LEU A 38 -3.94 6.14 -7.80
N GLY A 39 -3.94 6.87 -6.68
CA GLY A 39 -2.72 7.41 -6.07
C GLY A 39 -1.89 6.34 -5.37
N TYR A 40 -2.52 5.47 -4.59
CA TYR A 40 -1.86 4.42 -3.83
C TYR A 40 -1.09 3.43 -4.72
N TYR A 41 -1.68 2.98 -5.82
CA TYR A 41 -1.00 2.08 -6.77
C TYR A 41 -0.08 2.80 -7.77
N GLY A 42 0.05 4.13 -7.68
CA GLY A 42 0.91 4.91 -8.56
C GLY A 42 0.41 4.99 -10.02
N PHE A 43 -0.87 4.66 -10.28
CA PHE A 43 -1.48 4.87 -11.59
C PHE A 43 -1.53 6.35 -11.95
N ARG A 44 -1.73 7.20 -10.95
CA ARG A 44 -1.66 8.67 -11.07
C ARG A 44 -0.83 9.24 -9.93
N ARG A 45 -0.26 10.44 -10.16
CA ARG A 45 0.50 11.13 -9.10
C ARG A 45 -0.38 11.35 -7.87
N ALA A 46 0.11 10.97 -6.69
CA ALA A 46 -0.61 11.15 -5.44
C ALA A 46 -1.03 12.62 -5.23
N THR A 47 -0.15 13.57 -5.56
CA THR A 47 -0.41 15.02 -5.50
C THR A 47 -1.56 15.49 -6.40
N ALA A 48 -1.89 14.74 -7.45
CA ALA A 48 -2.98 15.07 -8.36
C ALA A 48 -4.34 14.51 -7.92
N VAL A 49 -4.36 13.39 -7.19
CA VAL A 49 -5.60 12.64 -6.92
C VAL A 49 -6.04 12.72 -5.46
N PHE A 50 -5.15 12.70 -4.48
CA PHE A 50 -5.54 12.71 -3.07
C PHE A 50 -6.26 13.99 -2.60
N PRO A 51 -5.93 15.21 -3.08
CA PRO A 51 -6.72 16.39 -2.74
C PRO A 51 -8.19 16.22 -3.15
N ARG A 52 -8.44 15.66 -4.33
CA ARG A 52 -9.80 15.39 -4.80
C ARG A 52 -10.48 14.27 -4.00
N ALA A 53 -9.74 13.22 -3.65
CA ALA A 53 -10.27 12.16 -2.78
C ALA A 53 -10.73 12.71 -1.44
N ARG A 54 -9.93 13.59 -0.80
CA ARG A 54 -10.29 14.25 0.46
C ARG A 54 -11.55 15.11 0.34
N GLU A 55 -11.65 15.97 -0.68
CA GLU A 55 -12.84 16.79 -0.92
C GLU A 55 -14.11 15.94 -1.03
N LEU A 56 -14.02 14.80 -1.72
CA LEU A 56 -15.14 13.89 -1.91
C LEU A 56 -15.53 13.16 -0.62
N ALA A 57 -14.57 12.69 0.16
CA ALA A 57 -14.81 12.08 1.46
C ALA A 57 -15.45 13.09 2.45
N GLU A 58 -14.92 14.32 2.53
CA GLU A 58 -15.48 15.38 3.34
C GLU A 58 -16.88 15.80 2.86
N LYS A 59 -17.12 15.77 1.54
CA LYS A 59 -18.48 15.98 0.97
C LYS A 59 -19.43 14.87 1.38
N ALA A 60 -19.01 13.60 1.34
CA ALA A 60 -19.82 12.48 1.80
C ALA A 60 -20.22 12.63 3.27
N LEU A 61 -19.27 13.02 4.15
CA LEU A 61 -19.52 13.29 5.55
C LEU A 61 -20.49 14.46 5.76
N SER A 62 -20.37 15.54 4.97
CA SER A 62 -21.31 16.67 5.05
C SER A 62 -22.75 16.31 4.68
N LEU A 63 -22.93 15.24 3.93
CA LEU A 63 -24.23 14.71 3.54
C LEU A 63 -24.79 13.70 4.54
N SER A 64 -23.91 12.93 5.18
CA SER A 64 -24.28 11.94 6.19
C SER A 64 -23.10 11.58 7.09
N GLU A 65 -23.08 12.10 8.31
CA GLU A 65 -22.08 11.78 9.35
C GLU A 65 -22.33 10.42 10.04
N SER A 66 -23.43 9.76 9.74
CA SER A 66 -23.83 8.48 10.36
C SER A 66 -23.40 7.26 9.53
N LEU A 67 -22.70 7.44 8.42
CA LEU A 67 -22.18 6.38 7.58
C LEU A 67 -20.73 6.06 7.94
N ALA A 68 -20.42 4.77 8.07
CA ALA A 68 -19.07 4.31 8.39
C ALA A 68 -18.08 4.51 7.22
N GLU A 69 -18.54 4.32 6.00
CA GLU A 69 -17.73 4.31 4.79
C GLU A 69 -17.00 5.65 4.57
N PRO A 70 -17.65 6.84 4.64
CA PRO A 70 -16.96 8.11 4.45
C PRO A 70 -15.89 8.38 5.51
N HIS A 71 -16.12 7.97 6.78
CA HIS A 71 -15.13 8.07 7.84
C HIS A 71 -13.91 7.20 7.55
N ALA A 72 -14.11 5.95 7.10
CA ALA A 72 -13.01 5.06 6.75
C ALA A 72 -12.23 5.57 5.54
N SER A 73 -12.90 6.07 4.50
CA SER A 73 -12.26 6.68 3.33
C SER A 73 -11.42 7.91 3.74
N LEU A 74 -11.96 8.79 4.59
CA LEU A 74 -11.22 9.95 5.06
C LEU A 74 -10.01 9.53 5.91
N GLY A 75 -10.17 8.57 6.82
CA GLY A 75 -9.09 8.05 7.65
C GLY A 75 -7.94 7.47 6.82
N GLU A 76 -8.27 6.69 5.79
CA GLU A 76 -7.30 6.15 4.82
C GLU A 76 -6.56 7.28 4.09
N ILE A 77 -7.26 8.24 3.51
CA ILE A 77 -6.70 9.38 2.79
C ILE A 77 -5.75 10.20 3.68
N LEU A 78 -6.17 10.47 4.92
CA LEU A 78 -5.37 11.26 5.88
C LEU A 78 -4.05 10.58 6.23
N MET A 79 -4.02 9.26 6.43
CA MET A 79 -2.77 8.55 6.75
C MET A 79 -1.89 8.35 5.52
N GLN A 80 -2.46 8.05 4.34
CA GLN A 80 -1.70 7.72 3.13
C GLN A 80 -0.96 8.92 2.53
N TYR A 81 -1.59 10.07 2.55
CA TYR A 81 -1.10 11.24 1.83
C TYR A 81 -0.75 12.41 2.75
N TYR A 82 -1.60 12.69 3.77
CA TYR A 82 -1.42 13.88 4.62
C TYR A 82 -0.55 13.61 5.84
N PHE A 83 -0.35 12.33 6.22
CA PHE A 83 0.33 11.90 7.46
C PHE A 83 -0.32 12.48 8.73
N GLU A 84 -1.62 12.79 8.67
CA GLU A 84 -2.42 13.25 9.80
C GLU A 84 -2.83 12.05 10.68
N TRP A 85 -1.85 11.33 11.28
CA TRP A 85 -2.06 10.04 11.95
C TRP A 85 -3.13 10.08 13.02
N LYS A 86 -3.11 11.12 13.88
CA LYS A 86 -4.08 11.24 14.98
C LYS A 86 -5.51 11.40 14.46
N ARG A 87 -5.71 12.26 13.47
CA ARG A 87 -7.03 12.47 12.85
C ARG A 87 -7.48 11.24 12.09
N ALA A 88 -6.58 10.62 11.32
CA ALA A 88 -6.85 9.36 10.63
C ALA A 88 -7.34 8.28 11.59
N GLY A 89 -6.66 8.10 12.72
CA GLY A 89 -7.08 7.16 13.77
C GLY A 89 -8.48 7.46 14.30
N SER A 90 -8.79 8.73 14.58
CA SER A 90 -10.12 9.14 15.07
C SER A 90 -11.24 8.88 14.06
N GLU A 91 -10.99 9.13 12.77
CA GLU A 91 -11.96 8.83 11.71
C GLU A 91 -12.20 7.33 11.55
N LEU A 92 -11.13 6.52 11.62
CA LEU A 92 -11.22 5.06 11.56
C LEU A 92 -11.96 4.48 12.79
N ASP A 93 -11.69 5.00 14.00
CA ASP A 93 -12.43 4.61 15.20
C ASP A 93 -13.92 4.96 15.06
N ARG A 94 -14.23 6.15 14.51
CA ARG A 94 -15.60 6.56 14.27
C ARG A 94 -16.31 5.65 13.27
N ALA A 95 -15.64 5.24 12.20
CA ALA A 95 -16.18 4.27 11.25
C ALA A 95 -16.57 2.95 11.94
N LEU A 96 -15.72 2.44 12.83
CA LEU A 96 -15.95 1.19 13.55
C LEU A 96 -16.98 1.30 14.67
N GLU A 97 -17.14 2.49 15.29
CA GLU A 97 -18.26 2.77 16.19
C GLU A 97 -19.61 2.73 15.47
N LEU A 98 -19.68 3.31 14.25
CA LEU A 98 -20.88 3.34 13.43
C LEU A 98 -21.23 1.98 12.85
N ASN A 99 -20.22 1.21 12.41
CA ASN A 99 -20.41 -0.14 11.89
C ASN A 99 -19.29 -1.08 12.36
N PRO A 100 -19.47 -1.77 13.52
CA PRO A 100 -18.50 -2.72 14.05
C PRO A 100 -18.24 -3.96 13.17
N SER A 101 -19.06 -4.17 12.14
CA SER A 101 -18.92 -5.27 11.17
C SER A 101 -18.36 -4.81 9.82
N TYR A 102 -17.81 -3.61 9.74
CA TYR A 102 -17.24 -3.06 8.51
C TYR A 102 -15.81 -3.59 8.27
N ALA A 103 -15.69 -4.66 7.49
CA ALA A 103 -14.40 -5.32 7.22
C ALA A 103 -13.33 -4.36 6.69
N THR A 104 -13.69 -3.46 5.76
CA THR A 104 -12.76 -2.45 5.22
C THR A 104 -12.32 -1.44 6.28
N GLY A 105 -13.20 -1.07 7.22
CA GLY A 105 -12.83 -0.20 8.36
C GLY A 105 -11.79 -0.86 9.26
N HIS A 106 -11.97 -2.15 9.60
CA HIS A 106 -10.98 -2.93 10.33
C HIS A 106 -9.65 -3.07 9.57
N PHE A 107 -9.71 -3.28 8.26
CA PHE A 107 -8.53 -3.32 7.39
C PHE A 107 -7.73 -2.00 7.43
N TRP A 108 -8.37 -0.85 7.26
CA TRP A 108 -7.68 0.45 7.33
C TRP A 108 -7.19 0.77 8.75
N ARG A 109 -7.93 0.36 9.77
CA ARG A 109 -7.47 0.52 11.15
C ARG A 109 -6.22 -0.32 11.45
N ALA A 110 -6.15 -1.53 10.90
CA ALA A 110 -4.95 -2.38 10.98
C ALA A 110 -3.75 -1.71 10.30
N THR A 111 -3.95 -1.15 9.08
CA THR A 111 -2.93 -0.39 8.36
C THR A 111 -2.39 0.78 9.17
N HIS A 112 -3.30 1.54 9.80
CA HIS A 112 -2.93 2.68 10.66
C HIS A 112 -2.07 2.23 11.86
N TYR A 113 -2.50 1.20 12.59
CA TYR A 113 -1.72 0.66 13.71
C TYR A 113 -0.35 0.14 13.26
N MET A 114 -0.29 -0.53 12.10
CA MET A 114 0.95 -1.05 11.53
C MET A 114 1.93 0.09 11.21
N ALA A 115 1.47 1.16 10.56
CA ALA A 115 2.28 2.33 10.24
C ALA A 115 2.94 2.95 11.49
N LEU A 116 2.22 2.98 12.60
CA LEU A 116 2.72 3.48 13.89
C LEU A 116 3.63 2.48 14.63
N GLY A 117 3.76 1.23 14.16
CA GLY A 117 4.51 0.16 14.82
C GLY A 117 3.76 -0.53 15.96
N GLN A 118 2.45 -0.34 16.03
CA GLN A 118 1.56 -0.96 17.03
C GLN A 118 1.12 -2.36 16.53
N PHE A 119 2.08 -3.28 16.46
CA PHE A 119 1.92 -4.57 15.78
C PHE A 119 0.79 -5.43 16.36
N SER A 120 0.65 -5.48 17.68
CA SER A 120 -0.40 -6.30 18.33
C SER A 120 -1.80 -5.85 17.98
N ASP A 121 -2.04 -4.52 18.00
CA ASP A 121 -3.32 -3.91 17.67
C ASP A 121 -3.63 -4.08 16.19
N SER A 122 -2.64 -3.90 15.32
CA SER A 122 -2.76 -4.15 13.90
C SER A 122 -3.20 -5.59 13.61
N LEU A 123 -2.51 -6.59 14.20
CA LEU A 123 -2.84 -8.00 13.99
C LEU A 123 -4.21 -8.39 14.57
N ALA A 124 -4.68 -7.70 15.62
CA ALA A 124 -6.03 -7.90 16.12
C ALA A 124 -7.09 -7.40 15.13
N GLN A 125 -6.88 -6.20 14.58
CA GLN A 125 -7.80 -5.61 13.60
C GLN A 125 -7.84 -6.41 12.29
N VAL A 126 -6.68 -6.84 11.78
CA VAL A 126 -6.65 -7.62 10.54
C VAL A 126 -7.34 -8.99 10.70
N ARG A 127 -7.20 -9.65 11.85
CA ARG A 127 -7.96 -10.87 12.12
C ARG A 127 -9.46 -10.62 12.09
N LYS A 128 -9.91 -9.49 12.66
CA LYS A 128 -11.33 -9.13 12.63
C LYS A 128 -11.82 -8.87 11.20
N ALA A 129 -11.02 -8.20 10.37
CA ALA A 129 -11.34 -8.01 8.96
C ALA A 129 -11.48 -9.35 8.21
N MET A 130 -10.57 -10.32 8.46
CA MET A 130 -10.63 -11.66 7.87
C MET A 130 -11.85 -12.47 8.33
N GLU A 131 -12.28 -12.33 9.60
CA GLU A 131 -13.51 -12.97 10.10
C GLU A 131 -14.75 -12.43 9.39
N LEU A 132 -14.79 -11.13 9.09
CA LEU A 132 -15.93 -10.45 8.47
C LEU A 132 -15.99 -10.65 6.95
N ASP A 133 -14.84 -10.74 6.28
CA ASP A 133 -14.73 -10.98 4.85
C ASP A 133 -13.60 -11.99 4.53
N PRO A 134 -13.87 -13.30 4.74
CA PRO A 134 -12.86 -14.35 4.63
C PRO A 134 -12.40 -14.66 3.19
N LEU A 135 -13.08 -14.13 2.18
CA LEU A 135 -12.77 -14.36 0.77
C LEU A 135 -12.14 -13.14 0.09
N SER A 136 -12.02 -12.02 0.79
CA SER A 136 -11.38 -10.83 0.26
C SER A 136 -9.88 -11.05 0.09
N MET A 137 -9.43 -11.21 -1.15
CA MET A 137 -8.01 -11.38 -1.46
C MET A 137 -7.14 -10.23 -0.98
N ILE A 138 -7.68 -9.01 -0.94
CA ILE A 138 -6.99 -7.84 -0.41
C ILE A 138 -6.75 -7.99 1.09
N ILE A 139 -7.78 -8.34 1.86
CA ILE A 139 -7.67 -8.55 3.31
C ILE A 139 -6.74 -9.72 3.64
N LEU A 140 -6.86 -10.84 2.90
CA LEU A 140 -6.03 -12.03 3.11
C LEU A 140 -4.54 -11.75 2.85
N THR A 141 -4.20 -11.05 1.77
CA THR A 141 -2.81 -10.72 1.44
C THR A 141 -2.26 -9.62 2.33
N ASP A 142 -3.08 -8.67 2.77
CA ASP A 142 -2.65 -7.65 3.71
C ASP A 142 -2.43 -8.23 5.11
N ALA A 143 -3.20 -9.22 5.53
CA ALA A 143 -2.93 -9.99 6.75
C ALA A 143 -1.52 -10.62 6.73
N ALA A 144 -1.14 -11.22 5.59
CA ALA A 144 0.20 -11.75 5.41
C ALA A 144 1.27 -10.65 5.43
N ARG A 145 1.00 -9.51 4.79
CA ARG A 145 1.89 -8.35 4.81
C ARG A 145 2.07 -7.77 6.21
N ASN A 146 1.00 -7.67 7.01
CA ASN A 146 1.09 -7.23 8.40
C ASN A 146 1.99 -8.15 9.24
N LEU A 147 1.93 -9.46 9.02
CA LEU A 147 2.85 -10.42 9.64
C LEU A 147 4.29 -10.21 9.19
N TYR A 148 4.53 -9.95 7.89
CA TYR A 148 5.84 -9.60 7.34
C TYR A 148 6.44 -8.35 7.99
N LEU A 149 5.67 -7.26 8.05
CA LEU A 149 6.10 -6.00 8.66
C LEU A 149 6.35 -6.15 10.17
N ALA A 150 5.60 -7.03 10.84
CA ALA A 150 5.82 -7.42 12.24
C ALA A 150 6.98 -8.42 12.43
N ARG A 151 7.75 -8.76 11.38
CA ARG A 151 8.86 -9.73 11.39
C ARG A 151 8.44 -11.18 11.69
N ARG A 152 7.16 -11.50 11.61
CA ARG A 152 6.61 -12.86 11.82
C ARG A 152 6.61 -13.63 10.49
N TYR A 153 7.82 -13.90 9.96
CA TYR A 153 8.02 -14.36 8.58
C TYR A 153 7.39 -15.72 8.28
N ASP A 154 7.52 -16.69 9.18
CA ASP A 154 6.93 -18.03 8.96
C ASP A 154 5.40 -17.96 8.87
N GLU A 155 4.76 -17.20 9.76
CA GLU A 155 3.31 -17.01 9.74
C GLU A 155 2.86 -16.19 8.51
N SER A 156 3.68 -15.25 8.05
CA SER A 156 3.44 -14.51 6.81
C SER A 156 3.44 -15.44 5.60
N ILE A 157 4.42 -16.36 5.52
CA ILE A 157 4.50 -17.37 4.45
C ILE A 157 3.24 -18.24 4.46
N ASP A 158 2.84 -18.74 5.63
CA ASP A 158 1.66 -19.59 5.75
C ASP A 158 0.39 -18.83 5.32
N GLN A 159 0.27 -17.57 5.70
CA GLN A 159 -0.88 -16.76 5.34
C GLN A 159 -0.92 -16.42 3.83
N TYR A 160 0.23 -16.11 3.19
CA TYR A 160 0.28 -15.95 1.73
C TYR A 160 -0.08 -17.24 0.99
N LYS A 161 0.40 -18.40 1.46
CA LYS A 161 0.03 -19.70 0.88
C LYS A 161 -1.46 -19.97 0.98
N ARG A 162 -2.08 -19.66 2.14
CA ARG A 162 -3.55 -19.76 2.28
C ARG A 162 -4.29 -18.82 1.32
N SER A 163 -3.77 -17.62 1.09
CA SER A 163 -4.34 -16.74 0.07
C SER A 163 -4.29 -17.36 -1.32
N LEU A 164 -3.18 -18.05 -1.66
CA LEU A 164 -3.02 -18.75 -2.94
C LEU A 164 -3.85 -20.05 -3.04
N GLU A 165 -4.31 -20.60 -1.93
CA GLU A 165 -5.31 -21.68 -1.95
C GLU A 165 -6.69 -21.16 -2.40
N VAL A 166 -7.01 -19.88 -2.08
CA VAL A 166 -8.25 -19.22 -2.52
C VAL A 166 -8.16 -18.77 -3.98
N ASP A 167 -7.08 -18.11 -4.35
CA ASP A 167 -6.79 -17.70 -5.74
C ASP A 167 -5.34 -17.94 -6.09
N PRO A 168 -5.02 -19.05 -6.76
CA PRO A 168 -3.65 -19.39 -7.16
C PRO A 168 -3.01 -18.43 -8.16
N ASN A 169 -3.80 -17.56 -8.79
CA ASN A 169 -3.32 -16.61 -9.79
C ASN A 169 -3.33 -15.16 -9.29
N PHE A 170 -3.40 -14.94 -7.97
CA PHE A 170 -3.42 -13.58 -7.42
C PHE A 170 -1.99 -13.00 -7.33
N PRO A 171 -1.61 -12.04 -8.20
CA PRO A 171 -0.22 -11.59 -8.33
C PRO A 171 0.36 -10.99 -7.05
N ILE A 172 -0.48 -10.30 -6.24
CA ILE A 172 -0.04 -9.67 -4.98
C ILE A 172 0.37 -10.70 -3.93
N ALA A 173 -0.26 -11.88 -3.91
CA ALA A 173 0.15 -12.96 -3.01
C ALA A 173 1.51 -13.53 -3.39
N HIS A 174 1.77 -13.76 -4.69
CA HIS A 174 3.07 -14.19 -5.20
C HIS A 174 4.16 -13.15 -4.92
N LYS A 175 3.88 -11.85 -5.18
CA LYS A 175 4.77 -10.74 -4.86
C LYS A 175 5.14 -10.73 -3.38
N GLY A 176 4.16 -10.75 -2.48
CA GLY A 176 4.41 -10.72 -1.04
C GLY A 176 5.16 -11.96 -0.55
N LEU A 177 4.85 -13.14 -1.08
CA LEU A 177 5.59 -14.37 -0.76
C LEU A 177 7.05 -14.27 -1.21
N ALA A 178 7.32 -13.67 -2.38
CA ALA A 178 8.68 -13.40 -2.87
C ALA A 178 9.46 -12.46 -1.93
N GLU A 179 8.83 -11.38 -1.44
CA GLU A 179 9.44 -10.47 -0.47
C GLU A 179 9.86 -11.21 0.81
N VAL A 180 8.95 -12.03 1.36
CA VAL A 180 9.24 -12.80 2.59
C VAL A 180 10.37 -13.81 2.35
N TYR A 181 10.32 -14.58 1.26
CA TYR A 181 11.39 -15.52 0.93
C TYR A 181 12.74 -14.83 0.75
N SER A 182 12.77 -13.69 0.06
CA SER A 182 13.98 -12.88 -0.08
C SER A 182 14.53 -12.45 1.28
N ARG A 183 13.65 -12.06 2.21
CA ARG A 183 14.04 -11.59 3.54
C ARG A 183 14.66 -12.69 4.41
N ILE A 184 14.20 -13.92 4.29
CA ILE A 184 14.74 -15.08 5.03
C ILE A 184 15.87 -15.82 4.28
N GLY A 185 16.37 -15.25 3.17
CA GLY A 185 17.50 -15.81 2.41
C GLY A 185 17.15 -16.93 1.43
N LYS A 186 15.86 -17.22 1.19
CA LYS A 186 15.38 -18.18 0.19
C LYS A 186 15.30 -17.51 -1.18
N HIS A 187 16.47 -17.20 -1.74
CA HIS A 187 16.57 -16.33 -2.92
C HIS A 187 16.02 -16.97 -4.20
N ASP A 188 16.18 -18.29 -4.38
CA ASP A 188 15.68 -18.98 -5.58
C ASP A 188 14.16 -19.04 -5.55
N GLU A 189 13.55 -19.34 -4.40
CA GLU A 189 12.11 -19.32 -4.21
C GLU A 189 11.56 -17.87 -4.40
N ALA A 190 12.26 -16.87 -3.88
CA ALA A 190 11.89 -15.48 -4.06
C ALA A 190 11.84 -15.07 -5.54
N VAL A 191 12.87 -15.44 -6.31
CA VAL A 191 12.92 -15.17 -7.76
C VAL A 191 11.78 -15.90 -8.48
N SER A 192 11.54 -17.17 -8.14
CA SER A 192 10.44 -17.95 -8.76
C SER A 192 9.07 -17.30 -8.50
N GLU A 193 8.80 -16.83 -7.28
CA GLU A 193 7.51 -16.24 -6.94
C GLU A 193 7.31 -14.85 -7.59
N ILE A 194 8.36 -13.99 -7.66
CA ILE A 194 8.22 -12.69 -8.32
C ILE A 194 8.04 -12.83 -9.84
N GLU A 195 8.68 -13.83 -10.47
CA GLU A 195 8.48 -14.12 -11.89
C GLU A 195 7.03 -14.55 -12.18
N LYS A 196 6.41 -15.35 -11.29
CA LYS A 196 4.98 -15.68 -11.39
C LYS A 196 4.12 -14.43 -11.26
N ALA A 197 4.40 -13.55 -10.29
CA ALA A 197 3.66 -12.30 -10.12
C ALA A 197 3.71 -11.42 -11.39
N ILE A 198 4.88 -11.32 -12.02
CA ILE A 198 5.08 -10.59 -13.29
C ILE A 198 4.30 -11.25 -14.43
N ALA A 199 4.36 -12.57 -14.56
CA ALA A 199 3.65 -13.29 -15.61
C ALA A 199 2.13 -13.13 -15.50
N LEU A 200 1.59 -13.06 -14.28
CA LEU A 200 0.16 -12.90 -14.02
C LEU A 200 -0.34 -11.45 -14.15
N SER A 201 0.49 -10.45 -13.86
CA SER A 201 0.09 -9.03 -13.83
C SER A 201 0.55 -8.23 -15.04
N GLY A 202 1.35 -8.82 -15.93
CA GLY A 202 2.18 -8.09 -16.86
C GLY A 202 3.35 -7.37 -16.14
N ARG A 203 4.15 -6.61 -16.86
CA ARG A 203 5.26 -5.83 -16.27
C ARG A 203 4.73 -4.55 -15.61
N SER A 204 3.82 -4.70 -14.64
CA SER A 204 3.34 -3.56 -13.84
C SER A 204 4.49 -2.94 -13.06
N ILE A 205 4.59 -1.60 -13.07
CA ILE A 205 5.59 -0.83 -12.28
C ILE A 205 5.55 -1.25 -10.82
N PHE A 206 4.35 -1.48 -10.28
CA PHE A 206 4.13 -1.92 -8.89
C PHE A 206 4.76 -3.28 -8.51
N ILE A 207 5.20 -4.07 -9.49
CA ILE A 207 5.87 -5.36 -9.27
C ILE A 207 7.32 -5.31 -9.78
N LEU A 208 7.63 -4.38 -10.68
CA LEU A 208 8.95 -4.26 -11.28
C LEU A 208 10.01 -3.79 -10.25
N ASP A 209 9.65 -2.90 -9.35
CA ASP A 209 10.53 -2.45 -8.27
C ASP A 209 10.86 -3.57 -7.28
N ASP A 210 9.88 -4.43 -6.95
CA ASP A 210 10.13 -5.61 -6.11
C ASP A 210 11.07 -6.63 -6.79
N LEU A 211 11.01 -6.78 -8.11
CA LEU A 211 11.98 -7.59 -8.85
C LEU A 211 13.41 -7.08 -8.65
N GLY A 212 13.61 -5.76 -8.74
CA GLY A 212 14.91 -5.13 -8.48
C GLY A 212 15.40 -5.37 -7.05
N TYR A 213 14.51 -5.22 -6.08
CA TYR A 213 14.80 -5.52 -4.67
C TYR A 213 15.21 -6.98 -4.46
N ILE A 214 14.46 -7.92 -5.02
CA ILE A 214 14.72 -9.35 -4.89
C ILE A 214 16.05 -9.73 -5.54
N TYR A 215 16.37 -9.20 -6.73
CA TYR A 215 17.66 -9.40 -7.37
C TYR A 215 18.82 -8.83 -6.55
N ALA A 216 18.68 -7.61 -6.00
CA ALA A 216 19.68 -7.02 -5.14
C ALA A 216 19.94 -7.90 -3.90
N ARG A 217 18.88 -8.35 -3.24
CA ARG A 217 18.95 -9.25 -2.07
C ARG A 217 19.58 -10.61 -2.40
N ALA A 218 19.36 -11.12 -3.61
CA ALA A 218 19.95 -12.36 -4.10
C ALA A 218 21.41 -12.21 -4.57
N GLY A 219 22.02 -11.02 -4.45
CA GLY A 219 23.37 -10.73 -4.94
C GLY A 219 23.49 -10.63 -6.46
N LYS A 220 22.37 -10.60 -7.20
CA LYS A 220 22.32 -10.43 -8.66
C LYS A 220 22.40 -8.95 -9.02
N ILE A 221 23.53 -8.31 -8.71
CA ILE A 221 23.73 -6.85 -8.76
C ILE A 221 23.45 -6.29 -10.16
N ASP A 222 23.97 -6.91 -11.21
CA ASP A 222 23.76 -6.45 -12.60
C ASP A 222 22.28 -6.50 -13.00
N ALA A 223 21.56 -7.54 -12.57
CA ALA A 223 20.14 -7.67 -12.83
C ALA A 223 19.32 -6.59 -12.08
N ALA A 224 19.68 -6.29 -10.83
CA ALA A 224 19.05 -5.22 -10.06
C ALA A 224 19.30 -3.83 -10.69
N ASN A 225 20.54 -3.57 -11.15
CA ASN A 225 20.87 -2.32 -11.85
C ASN A 225 20.10 -2.20 -13.18
N LYS A 226 19.91 -3.29 -13.91
CA LYS A 226 19.11 -3.29 -15.13
C LYS A 226 17.64 -2.95 -14.86
N VAL A 227 17.08 -3.40 -13.73
CA VAL A 227 15.73 -2.98 -13.32
C VAL A 227 15.69 -1.47 -13.04
N LEU A 228 16.69 -0.90 -12.38
CA LEU A 228 16.79 0.56 -12.18
C LEU A 228 16.82 1.32 -13.52
N GLU A 229 17.61 0.85 -14.50
CA GLU A 229 17.65 1.42 -15.85
C GLU A 229 16.28 1.33 -16.57
N ASP A 230 15.58 0.18 -16.41
CA ASP A 230 14.24 0.00 -16.96
C ASP A 230 13.23 0.98 -16.31
N LEU A 231 13.29 1.18 -14.98
CA LEU A 231 12.46 2.16 -14.27
C LEU A 231 12.77 3.59 -14.69
N ASP A 232 14.04 3.93 -14.94
CA ASP A 232 14.45 5.26 -15.41
C ASP A 232 13.96 5.52 -16.84
N ARG A 233 13.98 4.52 -17.71
CA ARG A 233 13.43 4.60 -19.05
C ARG A 233 11.91 4.78 -19.05
N LEU A 234 11.19 4.01 -18.22
CA LEU A 234 9.75 4.17 -18.05
C LEU A 234 9.40 5.57 -17.52
N ALA A 235 10.21 6.12 -16.62
CA ALA A 235 9.99 7.45 -16.05
C ALA A 235 10.13 8.61 -17.06
N SER A 236 10.67 8.36 -18.26
CA SER A 236 10.66 9.35 -19.36
C SER A 236 9.29 9.51 -20.02
N ASP A 237 8.46 8.49 -19.99
CA ASP A 237 7.20 8.44 -20.70
C ASP A 237 5.97 8.43 -19.76
N GLU A 238 6.14 7.93 -18.54
CA GLU A 238 5.05 7.79 -17.56
C GLU A 238 5.48 8.09 -16.12
N TYR A 239 4.51 8.22 -15.23
CA TYR A 239 4.81 8.40 -13.80
C TYR A 239 5.30 7.09 -13.19
N VAL A 240 6.51 7.10 -12.63
CA VAL A 240 7.10 5.99 -11.86
C VAL A 240 7.39 6.49 -10.45
N PRO A 241 6.69 5.96 -9.41
CA PRO A 241 6.91 6.34 -8.02
C PRO A 241 8.38 6.16 -7.58
N SER A 242 8.88 7.09 -6.79
CA SER A 242 10.29 7.08 -6.36
C SER A 242 10.60 6.02 -5.29
N TYR A 243 9.60 5.55 -4.56
CA TYR A 243 9.76 4.60 -3.45
C TYR A 243 10.45 3.30 -3.87
N GLY A 244 10.08 2.70 -5.01
CA GLY A 244 10.68 1.45 -5.48
C GLY A 244 12.19 1.57 -5.72
N ARG A 245 12.66 2.71 -6.28
CA ARG A 245 14.10 2.97 -6.43
C ARG A 245 14.81 3.05 -5.08
N ALA A 246 14.18 3.66 -4.07
CA ALA A 246 14.74 3.71 -2.71
C ALA A 246 14.93 2.31 -2.13
N VAL A 247 13.93 1.44 -2.29
CA VAL A 247 13.97 0.03 -1.82
C VAL A 247 15.10 -0.74 -2.51
N ILE A 248 15.26 -0.60 -3.83
CA ILE A 248 16.34 -1.27 -4.58
C ILE A 248 17.71 -0.76 -4.12
N HIS A 249 17.91 0.55 -4.00
CA HIS A 249 19.19 1.11 -3.54
C HIS A 249 19.51 0.73 -2.10
N ALA A 250 18.52 0.65 -1.21
CA ALA A 250 18.71 0.16 0.15
C ALA A 250 19.19 -1.31 0.16
N ALA A 251 18.60 -2.16 -0.69
CA ALA A 251 18.99 -3.56 -0.83
C ALA A 251 20.39 -3.75 -1.45
N LEU A 252 20.82 -2.83 -2.34
CA LEU A 252 22.18 -2.77 -2.90
C LEU A 252 23.22 -2.22 -1.92
N GLY A 253 22.83 -1.76 -0.72
CA GLY A 253 23.72 -1.13 0.25
C GLY A 253 24.09 0.33 -0.10
N ASN A 254 23.43 0.95 -1.07
CA ASN A 254 23.65 2.32 -1.50
C ASN A 254 22.82 3.30 -0.66
N GLU A 255 23.18 3.47 0.62
CA GLU A 255 22.38 4.23 1.62
C GLU A 255 22.11 5.67 1.19
N GLU A 256 23.09 6.38 0.66
CA GLU A 256 22.93 7.76 0.19
C GLU A 256 21.89 7.88 -0.93
N ARG A 257 21.95 6.97 -1.92
CA ARG A 257 20.96 6.95 -3.00
C ARG A 257 19.60 6.54 -2.51
N ALA A 258 19.52 5.55 -1.61
CA ALA A 258 18.28 5.13 -1.00
C ALA A 258 17.60 6.31 -0.29
N MET A 259 18.33 7.07 0.52
CA MET A 259 17.79 8.26 1.18
C MET A 259 17.35 9.34 0.18
N THR A 260 18.14 9.63 -0.85
CA THR A 260 17.75 10.60 -1.89
C THR A 260 16.42 10.23 -2.56
N TRP A 261 16.22 8.95 -2.86
CA TRP A 261 14.96 8.48 -3.45
C TRP A 261 13.80 8.44 -2.44
N LEU A 262 14.06 8.17 -1.14
CA LEU A 262 13.04 8.28 -0.09
C LEU A 262 12.55 9.72 0.11
N GLU A 263 13.47 10.68 0.14
CA GLU A 263 13.13 12.10 0.24
C GLU A 263 12.30 12.55 -0.96
N LYS A 264 12.66 12.09 -2.16
CA LYS A 264 11.85 12.34 -3.35
C LYS A 264 10.47 11.68 -3.28
N ALA A 265 10.37 10.44 -2.76
CA ALA A 265 9.10 9.78 -2.52
C ALA A 265 8.24 10.56 -1.50
N TYR A 266 8.87 11.21 -0.51
CA TYR A 266 8.19 12.10 0.44
C TYR A 266 7.64 13.35 -0.25
N GLU A 267 8.41 14.01 -1.12
CA GLU A 267 7.94 15.13 -1.93
C GLU A 267 6.76 14.73 -2.84
N GLU A 268 6.83 13.53 -3.43
CA GLU A 268 5.77 12.95 -4.25
C GLU A 268 4.56 12.46 -3.43
N ARG A 269 4.70 12.33 -2.11
CA ARG A 269 3.69 11.73 -1.20
C ARG A 269 3.31 10.31 -1.64
N SER A 270 4.27 9.53 -2.11
CA SER A 270 4.01 8.23 -2.70
C SER A 270 4.46 7.06 -1.82
N PHE A 271 3.52 6.20 -1.45
CA PHE A 271 3.72 4.87 -0.87
C PHE A 271 4.49 4.79 0.48
N LEU A 272 4.50 5.85 1.29
CA LEU A 272 5.34 5.94 2.49
C LEU A 272 4.69 5.44 3.79
N VAL A 273 3.44 5.00 3.73
CA VAL A 273 2.66 4.65 4.93
C VAL A 273 3.36 3.64 5.86
N TYR A 274 4.20 2.75 5.32
CA TYR A 274 4.92 1.74 6.09
C TYR A 274 6.41 2.03 6.29
N VAL A 275 6.94 3.17 5.84
CA VAL A 275 8.38 3.46 5.82
C VAL A 275 9.05 3.24 7.18
N LYS A 276 8.36 3.59 8.28
CA LYS A 276 8.84 3.40 9.65
C LYS A 276 9.10 1.93 10.00
N VAL A 277 8.31 1.01 9.49
CA VAL A 277 8.32 -0.41 9.89
C VAL A 277 8.83 -1.34 8.80
N ASP A 278 8.99 -0.85 7.57
CA ASP A 278 9.41 -1.67 6.43
C ASP A 278 10.82 -2.25 6.64
N PRO A 279 10.97 -3.60 6.57
CA PRO A 279 12.26 -4.28 6.65
C PRO A 279 13.28 -3.84 5.58
N ALA A 280 12.83 -3.37 4.43
CA ALA A 280 13.71 -2.92 3.36
C ALA A 280 14.68 -1.82 3.80
N PHE A 281 14.29 -1.00 4.78
CA PHE A 281 15.08 0.14 5.29
C PHE A 281 15.76 -0.12 6.64
N ASP A 282 15.90 -1.38 7.08
CA ASP A 282 16.54 -1.69 8.36
C ASP A 282 17.98 -1.15 8.46
N ASN A 283 18.71 -1.11 7.35
CA ASN A 283 20.06 -0.53 7.27
C ASN A 283 20.09 1.00 7.40
N LEU A 284 18.99 1.69 7.07
CA LEU A 284 18.89 3.16 7.16
C LEU A 284 18.45 3.68 8.54
N ARG A 285 17.97 2.80 9.43
CA ARG A 285 17.38 3.21 10.73
C ARG A 285 18.33 3.97 11.66
N LYS A 286 19.64 3.88 11.43
CA LYS A 286 20.67 4.62 12.20
C LYS A 286 21.06 5.94 11.54
N SER A 287 20.52 6.25 10.36
CA SER A 287 20.81 7.49 9.63
C SER A 287 20.01 8.66 10.21
N ASP A 288 20.68 9.77 10.46
CA ASP A 288 20.02 11.02 10.90
C ASP A 288 19.03 11.52 9.85
N ARG A 289 19.33 11.33 8.54
CA ARG A 289 18.42 11.67 7.44
C ARG A 289 17.12 10.85 7.50
N PHE A 290 17.24 9.56 7.81
CA PHE A 290 16.04 8.70 7.95
C PHE A 290 15.22 9.10 9.17
N ALA A 291 15.87 9.42 10.30
CA ALA A 291 15.19 9.93 11.48
C ALA A 291 14.49 11.28 11.21
N ALA A 292 15.14 12.18 10.48
CA ALA A 292 14.55 13.46 10.07
C ALA A 292 13.32 13.25 9.17
N LEU A 293 13.39 12.34 8.19
CA LEU A 293 12.26 12.00 7.33
C LEU A 293 11.07 11.47 8.14
N LEU A 294 11.28 10.57 9.10
CA LEU A 294 10.21 10.07 9.97
C LEU A 294 9.62 11.20 10.82
N HIS A 295 10.45 12.10 11.33
CA HIS A 295 9.98 13.26 12.10
C HIS A 295 9.12 14.21 11.27
N GLU A 296 9.49 14.46 9.99
CA GLU A 296 8.66 15.26 9.08
C GLU A 296 7.31 14.59 8.74
N MET A 297 7.21 13.28 8.94
CA MET A 297 5.97 12.50 8.76
C MET A 297 5.19 12.32 10.07
N ASP A 298 5.63 12.91 11.19
CA ASP A 298 5.07 12.69 12.53
C ASP A 298 5.07 11.20 12.97
N LEU A 299 6.15 10.42 12.63
CA LEU A 299 6.30 8.99 12.90
C LEU A 299 7.40 8.64 13.90
#